data_bcba5f02ad15922f0e8a7c993af00a1e
#
_entry.id   bcba5f02ad15922f0e8a7c993af00a1e
#
_cell.length_a   1.000
_cell.length_b   1.000
_cell.length_c   1.000
_cell.angle_alpha   90.00
_cell.angle_beta   90.00
_cell.angle_gamma   90.00
#
_symmetry.space_group_name_H-M   'P 1'
#
loop_
_entity.id
_entity.type
_entity.pdbx_description
1 polymer ?
#
loop_
_entity_poly.entity_id
_entity_poly.type
_entity_poly.pdbx_seq_one_letter_code
_entity_poly.pdbx_strand_id
1 'polypeptide(L)'
;GSGLVGSEMCIRDRIMLVYSLMSSRLYVQRYQEQLEKNVMAQAEYLKNNLLENHMTLDDPQDLNLRIEGVATAFYGRVLVINREYRVIKDTYGNHENAQIVNPDIMAVMRGQASEKISKKDGYLEYITAVKQEQDVQGVLVIQASTDSLKVIERRVERRNWLSFALIMAICIGAAWAIGNASSRGIKRINQQMEIAGEGQLETQIPVRGFKEFKQLTERYNATISKLMVIDSTRQEFVSNVSHELKTPITSMKVLADSLIQNESADLAMYKEFMTDIVDEIDRESKIITDLLTLVKMDKKSAAMNIEEIKINDLLEVILKRVTPIAKSRGIQITYESYRDVTAWVDEVKLSLALTNIIENAVKYNVDNGWVKVTLNADHRNFYVKVADSGVGIPDDCKEHVFERFYRVDKARSRDTGGTGLGLAITKSVIQMHKGSIKLYSESGEGTTFTIRIPMKSDASVDTARKEGDAE
;
A
#
# COMPACT_ATOMS: atom_id res chain seq x y z
N GLY A 1 3.85 -9.17 10.71
CA GLY A 1 2.40 -9.48 10.64
C GLY A 1 1.95 -10.67 11.46
N SER A 2 2.76 -11.72 11.59
CA SER A 2 2.43 -12.91 12.40
C SER A 2 2.44 -12.65 13.91
N GLY A 3 3.22 -11.71 14.39
CA GLY A 3 3.31 -11.37 15.81
C GLY A 3 2.08 -10.63 16.36
N LEU A 4 1.47 -9.74 15.58
CA LEU A 4 0.28 -8.98 15.96
C LEU A 4 -0.98 -9.86 16.00
N VAL A 5 -1.17 -10.74 15.02
CA VAL A 5 -2.29 -11.69 14.98
C VAL A 5 -2.22 -12.68 16.13
N GLY A 6 -1.02 -13.15 16.51
CA GLY A 6 -0.80 -14.02 17.66
C GLY A 6 -1.10 -13.33 19.00
N SER A 7 -0.76 -12.05 19.15
CA SER A 7 -1.02 -11.29 20.39
C SER A 7 -2.51 -10.96 20.58
N GLU A 8 -3.22 -10.57 19.53
CA GLU A 8 -4.67 -10.31 19.59
C GLU A 8 -5.47 -11.59 19.85
N MET A 9 -5.04 -12.72 19.29
CA MET A 9 -5.65 -14.02 19.53
C MET A 9 -5.47 -14.45 21.00
N CYS A 10 -4.27 -14.28 21.59
CA CYS A 10 -4.00 -14.54 23.01
C CYS A 10 -4.82 -13.65 23.97
N ILE A 11 -5.02 -12.38 23.66
CA ILE A 11 -5.81 -11.45 24.49
C ILE A 11 -7.28 -11.85 24.47
N ARG A 12 -7.83 -12.18 23.32
CA ARG A 12 -9.22 -12.61 23.17
C ARG A 12 -9.52 -13.93 23.87
N ASP A 13 -8.60 -14.90 23.78
CA ASP A 13 -8.72 -16.19 24.46
C ASP A 13 -8.68 -16.03 25.97
N ARG A 14 -7.83 -15.16 26.51
CA ARG A 14 -7.80 -14.81 27.93
C ARG A 14 -9.10 -14.15 28.39
N ILE A 15 -9.63 -13.22 27.62
CA ILE A 15 -10.90 -12.53 27.93
C ILE A 15 -12.06 -13.52 27.97
N MET A 16 -12.16 -14.46 27.02
CA MET A 16 -13.18 -15.49 26.99
C MET A 16 -13.05 -16.46 28.15
N LEU A 17 -11.84 -16.85 28.52
CA LEU A 17 -11.61 -17.75 29.66
C LEU A 17 -12.00 -17.07 30.98
N VAL A 18 -11.63 -15.78 31.16
CA VAL A 18 -12.06 -15.00 32.33
C VAL A 18 -13.58 -14.84 32.36
N TYR A 19 -14.21 -14.55 31.23
CA TYR A 19 -15.68 -14.45 31.14
C TYR A 19 -16.37 -15.78 31.49
N SER A 20 -15.87 -16.93 31.02
CA SER A 20 -16.41 -18.25 31.34
C SER A 20 -16.32 -18.56 32.84
N LEU A 21 -15.16 -18.30 33.45
CA LEU A 21 -14.94 -18.50 34.89
C LEU A 21 -15.81 -17.57 35.73
N MET A 22 -15.93 -16.30 35.33
CA MET A 22 -16.72 -15.29 36.01
C MET A 22 -18.24 -15.61 35.90
N SER A 23 -18.69 -16.01 34.73
CA SER A 23 -20.09 -16.46 34.51
C SER A 23 -20.46 -17.66 35.35
N SER A 24 -19.56 -18.68 35.45
CA SER A 24 -19.79 -19.88 36.28
C SER A 24 -19.92 -19.49 37.77
N ARG A 25 -18.99 -18.67 38.28
CA ARG A 25 -19.03 -18.22 39.68
C ARG A 25 -20.30 -17.44 40.01
N LEU A 26 -20.68 -16.47 39.15
CA LEU A 26 -21.91 -15.69 39.36
C LEU A 26 -23.15 -16.54 39.32
N TYR A 27 -23.21 -17.57 38.49
CA TYR A 27 -24.36 -18.50 38.43
C TYR A 27 -24.47 -19.31 39.68
N VAL A 28 -23.35 -19.90 40.17
CA VAL A 28 -23.32 -20.70 41.42
C VAL A 28 -23.70 -19.81 42.62
N GLN A 29 -23.16 -18.58 42.69
CA GLN A 29 -23.49 -17.65 43.78
C GLN A 29 -24.99 -17.29 43.80
N ARG A 30 -25.59 -16.98 42.66
CA ARG A 30 -27.03 -16.68 42.59
C ARG A 30 -27.89 -17.87 42.99
N TYR A 31 -27.46 -19.07 42.61
CA TYR A 31 -28.20 -20.26 42.99
C TYR A 31 -28.07 -20.53 44.50
N GLN A 32 -26.93 -20.29 45.13
CA GLN A 32 -26.76 -20.36 46.58
C GLN A 32 -27.66 -19.36 47.31
N GLU A 33 -27.69 -18.10 46.87
CA GLU A 33 -28.57 -17.07 47.42
C GLU A 33 -30.06 -17.46 47.30
N GLN A 34 -30.43 -18.09 46.19
CA GLN A 34 -31.79 -18.63 46.01
C GLN A 34 -32.12 -19.78 46.97
N LEU A 35 -31.14 -20.68 47.15
CA LEU A 35 -31.31 -21.81 48.09
C LEU A 35 -31.49 -21.29 49.53
N GLU A 36 -30.66 -20.32 49.96
CA GLU A 36 -30.76 -19.68 51.27
C GLU A 36 -32.17 -19.06 51.47
N LYS A 37 -32.66 -18.30 50.52
CA LYS A 37 -34.01 -17.68 50.55
C LYS A 37 -35.11 -18.74 50.62
N ASN A 38 -34.99 -19.81 49.86
CA ASN A 38 -36.00 -20.90 49.86
C ASN A 38 -36.01 -21.63 51.22
N VAL A 39 -34.82 -21.90 51.78
CA VAL A 39 -34.71 -22.54 53.10
C VAL A 39 -35.32 -21.65 54.20
N MET A 40 -35.01 -20.33 54.18
CA MET A 40 -35.61 -19.38 55.12
C MET A 40 -37.15 -19.35 55.02
N ALA A 41 -37.69 -19.25 53.80
CA ALA A 41 -39.13 -19.21 53.57
C ALA A 41 -39.82 -20.47 54.09
N GLN A 42 -39.26 -21.66 53.87
CA GLN A 42 -39.81 -22.94 54.37
C GLN A 42 -39.66 -23.08 55.88
N ALA A 43 -38.53 -22.55 56.45
CA ALA A 43 -38.33 -22.51 57.87
C ALA A 43 -39.39 -21.64 58.58
N GLU A 44 -39.70 -20.47 58.01
CA GLU A 44 -40.72 -19.56 58.50
C GLU A 44 -42.12 -20.20 58.43
N TYR A 45 -42.41 -20.91 57.33
CA TYR A 45 -43.64 -21.70 57.22
C TYR A 45 -43.74 -22.80 58.28
N LEU A 46 -42.70 -23.60 58.50
CA LEU A 46 -42.68 -24.64 59.51
C LEU A 46 -42.74 -24.06 60.94
N LYS A 47 -42.06 -22.95 61.23
CA LYS A 47 -42.09 -22.24 62.51
C LYS A 47 -43.51 -21.85 62.89
N ASN A 48 -44.26 -21.25 61.96
CA ASN A 48 -45.65 -20.85 62.19
C ASN A 48 -46.57 -22.07 62.50
N ASN A 49 -46.39 -23.18 61.79
CA ASN A 49 -47.13 -24.38 62.05
C ASN A 49 -46.76 -24.99 63.40
N LEU A 50 -45.50 -24.97 63.82
CA LEU A 50 -45.04 -25.42 65.12
C LEU A 50 -45.63 -24.60 66.27
N LEU A 51 -45.82 -23.30 66.11
CA LEU A 51 -46.44 -22.43 67.10
C LEU A 51 -47.92 -22.65 67.21
N GLU A 52 -48.65 -22.86 66.14
CA GLU A 52 -50.09 -23.20 66.16
C GLU A 52 -50.36 -24.48 66.93
N ASN A 53 -49.46 -25.47 66.88
CA ASN A 53 -49.58 -26.73 67.56
C ASN A 53 -48.89 -26.77 68.94
N HIS A 54 -48.63 -25.60 69.61
CA HIS A 54 -48.02 -25.46 70.91
C HIS A 54 -46.74 -26.28 71.16
N MET A 55 -45.96 -26.55 70.11
CA MET A 55 -44.80 -27.44 70.15
C MET A 55 -45.09 -28.86 70.65
N THR A 56 -46.32 -29.18 70.92
CA THR A 56 -46.79 -30.51 71.23
C THR A 56 -47.21 -31.20 69.96
N LEU A 57 -46.79 -32.43 69.75
CA LEU A 57 -47.18 -33.24 68.59
C LEU A 57 -48.60 -33.85 68.82
N ASP A 58 -49.59 -33.03 69.23
CA ASP A 58 -50.94 -33.47 69.50
C ASP A 58 -51.73 -33.92 68.24
N ASP A 59 -51.31 -33.45 67.04
CA ASP A 59 -51.67 -34.09 65.77
C ASP A 59 -50.36 -34.42 64.99
N PRO A 60 -49.72 -35.52 65.33
CA PRO A 60 -48.37 -35.86 64.87
C PRO A 60 -48.33 -36.20 63.38
N GLN A 61 -49.45 -36.53 62.73
CA GLN A 61 -49.42 -37.04 61.36
C GLN A 61 -49.28 -35.91 60.35
N ASP A 62 -50.04 -34.83 60.49
CA ASP A 62 -49.94 -33.67 59.49
C ASP A 62 -48.65 -32.87 59.64
N LEU A 63 -48.22 -32.60 60.87
CA LEU A 63 -47.00 -31.93 61.16
C LEU A 63 -45.74 -32.70 60.68
N ASN A 64 -45.72 -34.01 60.92
CA ASN A 64 -44.68 -34.91 60.45
C ASN A 64 -44.60 -34.93 58.92
N LEU A 65 -45.72 -35.02 58.22
CA LEU A 65 -45.80 -34.96 56.78
C LEU A 65 -45.21 -33.66 56.23
N ARG A 66 -45.48 -32.50 56.85
CA ARG A 66 -44.96 -31.20 56.47
C ARG A 66 -43.46 -31.11 56.72
N ILE A 67 -42.95 -31.57 57.83
CA ILE A 67 -41.52 -31.62 58.19
C ILE A 67 -40.75 -32.50 57.19
N GLU A 68 -41.28 -33.70 56.89
CA GLU A 68 -40.72 -34.62 55.93
C GLU A 68 -40.77 -34.08 54.50
N GLY A 69 -41.84 -33.36 54.18
CA GLY A 69 -41.95 -32.65 52.87
C GLY A 69 -40.85 -31.62 52.67
N VAL A 70 -40.56 -30.81 53.68
CA VAL A 70 -39.45 -29.83 53.62
C VAL A 70 -38.10 -30.52 53.56
N ALA A 71 -37.87 -31.58 54.38
CA ALA A 71 -36.62 -32.32 54.32
C ALA A 71 -36.38 -32.96 52.93
N THR A 72 -37.46 -33.53 52.37
CA THR A 72 -37.37 -34.08 50.98
C THR A 72 -37.14 -33.05 49.93
N ALA A 73 -37.79 -31.89 50.02
CA ALA A 73 -37.64 -30.82 49.06
C ALA A 73 -36.18 -30.28 48.97
N PHE A 74 -35.46 -30.30 50.09
CA PHE A 74 -34.08 -29.88 50.16
C PHE A 74 -33.08 -31.03 50.15
N TYR A 75 -33.51 -32.27 49.98
CA TYR A 75 -32.65 -33.45 50.10
C TYR A 75 -31.81 -33.39 51.37
N GLY A 76 -32.44 -32.96 52.48
CA GLY A 76 -31.77 -32.59 53.68
C GLY A 76 -32.44 -33.15 54.94
N ARG A 77 -32.10 -32.54 56.04
CA ARG A 77 -32.55 -32.96 57.39
C ARG A 77 -33.26 -31.83 58.10
N VAL A 78 -34.32 -32.06 58.76
CA VAL A 78 -35.02 -31.14 59.65
C VAL A 78 -35.01 -31.68 61.05
N LEU A 79 -34.61 -30.86 62.05
CA LEU A 79 -34.63 -31.16 63.47
C LEU A 79 -35.50 -30.13 64.17
N VAL A 80 -36.35 -30.57 65.03
CA VAL A 80 -37.14 -29.77 65.96
C VAL A 80 -36.65 -30.04 67.34
N ILE A 81 -36.21 -29.01 68.09
CA ILE A 81 -35.59 -29.14 69.42
C ILE A 81 -36.41 -28.32 70.42
N ASN A 82 -36.77 -28.91 71.54
CA ASN A 82 -37.52 -28.25 72.61
C ASN A 82 -36.65 -27.41 73.53
N ARG A 83 -37.25 -26.75 74.50
CA ARG A 83 -36.60 -25.83 75.47
C ARG A 83 -35.56 -26.54 76.36
N GLU A 84 -35.67 -27.85 76.52
CA GLU A 84 -34.74 -28.70 77.31
C GLU A 84 -33.57 -29.21 76.45
N TYR A 85 -33.39 -28.70 75.24
CA TYR A 85 -32.36 -29.08 74.22
C TYR A 85 -32.56 -30.56 73.77
N ARG A 86 -33.76 -31.12 73.91
CA ARG A 86 -34.09 -32.45 73.42
C ARG A 86 -34.69 -32.38 72.03
N VAL A 87 -34.27 -33.30 71.18
CA VAL A 87 -34.82 -33.37 69.77
C VAL A 87 -36.20 -34.05 69.87
N ILE A 88 -37.23 -33.29 69.52
CA ILE A 88 -38.62 -33.84 69.46
C ILE A 88 -38.82 -34.60 68.16
N LYS A 89 -38.28 -34.04 67.02
CA LYS A 89 -38.38 -34.69 65.71
C LYS A 89 -37.04 -34.55 64.93
N ASP A 90 -36.68 -35.66 64.33
CA ASP A 90 -35.56 -35.80 63.44
C ASP A 90 -35.99 -36.56 62.19
N THR A 91 -35.97 -35.92 61.00
CA THR A 91 -36.38 -36.60 59.76
C THR A 91 -35.47 -37.75 59.36
N TYR A 92 -34.25 -37.85 59.92
CA TYR A 92 -33.39 -39.03 59.75
C TYR A 92 -33.54 -40.08 60.83
N GLY A 93 -34.33 -39.79 61.89
CA GLY A 93 -34.60 -40.69 62.95
C GLY A 93 -33.43 -40.96 63.90
N ASN A 94 -32.27 -40.47 63.67
CA ASN A 94 -31.05 -40.88 64.40
C ASN A 94 -30.89 -40.23 65.76
N HIS A 95 -31.54 -39.09 66.01
CA HIS A 95 -31.37 -38.34 67.27
C HIS A 95 -32.68 -38.01 67.96
N GLU A 96 -33.79 -38.67 67.67
CA GLU A 96 -35.04 -38.45 68.36
C GLU A 96 -34.85 -38.74 69.84
N ASN A 97 -35.35 -37.86 70.72
CA ASN A 97 -35.18 -37.88 72.17
C ASN A 97 -33.75 -37.68 72.69
N ALA A 98 -32.74 -37.46 71.80
CA ALA A 98 -31.39 -37.16 72.27
C ALA A 98 -31.27 -35.69 72.67
N GLN A 99 -30.34 -35.36 73.59
CA GLN A 99 -29.97 -34.02 73.92
C GLN A 99 -28.87 -33.57 72.92
N ILE A 100 -29.09 -32.46 72.25
CA ILE A 100 -28.09 -31.89 71.34
C ILE A 100 -27.48 -30.60 71.96
N VAL A 101 -26.17 -30.62 72.16
CA VAL A 101 -25.40 -29.48 72.64
C VAL A 101 -24.56 -28.95 71.46
N ASN A 102 -25.09 -27.97 70.77
CA ASN A 102 -24.39 -27.25 69.70
C ASN A 102 -24.36 -25.77 70.06
N PRO A 103 -23.16 -25.07 69.96
CA PRO A 103 -23.03 -23.66 70.31
C PRO A 103 -24.05 -22.80 69.58
N ASP A 104 -24.27 -23.06 68.29
CA ASP A 104 -25.18 -22.30 67.43
C ASP A 104 -26.63 -22.43 67.84
N ILE A 105 -27.09 -23.69 68.21
CA ILE A 105 -28.41 -23.98 68.75
C ILE A 105 -28.59 -23.31 70.10
N MET A 106 -27.56 -23.37 70.98
CA MET A 106 -27.59 -22.73 72.29
C MET A 106 -27.68 -21.18 72.16
N ALA A 107 -26.99 -20.57 71.26
CA ALA A 107 -27.06 -19.12 71.04
C ALA A 107 -28.47 -18.68 70.60
N VAL A 108 -29.12 -19.43 69.72
CA VAL A 108 -30.50 -19.18 69.30
C VAL A 108 -31.49 -19.43 70.38
N MET A 109 -31.33 -20.50 71.14
CA MET A 109 -32.22 -20.89 72.24
C MET A 109 -32.17 -19.85 73.42
N ARG A 110 -31.00 -19.28 73.66
CA ARG A 110 -30.80 -18.21 74.69
C ARG A 110 -31.25 -16.84 74.25
N GLY A 111 -31.75 -16.71 72.99
CA GLY A 111 -32.18 -15.44 72.45
C GLY A 111 -31.04 -14.52 72.06
N GLN A 112 -29.77 -14.96 72.02
CA GLN A 112 -28.60 -14.18 71.60
C GLN A 112 -28.61 -13.94 70.07
N ALA A 113 -29.26 -14.79 69.30
CA ALA A 113 -29.54 -14.60 67.90
C ALA A 113 -30.98 -15.11 67.60
N SER A 114 -31.70 -14.45 66.65
CA SER A 114 -33.01 -14.91 66.23
C SER A 114 -32.91 -16.05 65.22
N GLU A 115 -31.84 -16.01 64.42
CA GLU A 115 -31.59 -17.01 63.38
C GLU A 115 -30.07 -17.07 63.11
N LYS A 116 -29.60 -18.17 62.57
CA LYS A 116 -28.21 -18.37 62.16
C LYS A 116 -28.12 -19.23 60.91
N ILE A 117 -27.30 -18.76 59.95
CA ILE A 117 -26.97 -19.51 58.76
C ILE A 117 -25.50 -19.93 58.82
N SER A 118 -25.24 -21.19 58.57
CA SER A 118 -23.89 -21.75 58.57
C SER A 118 -23.70 -22.61 57.31
N LYS A 119 -22.65 -22.34 56.55
CA LYS A 119 -22.26 -23.17 55.40
C LYS A 119 -21.28 -24.21 55.90
N LYS A 120 -21.64 -25.46 55.80
CA LYS A 120 -20.82 -26.62 56.16
C LYS A 120 -20.54 -27.45 54.91
N ASP A 121 -19.52 -28.30 54.97
CA ASP A 121 -19.21 -29.17 53.84
C ASP A 121 -20.38 -30.10 53.53
N GLY A 122 -20.97 -29.93 52.35
CA GLY A 122 -22.08 -30.74 51.85
C GLY A 122 -23.50 -30.24 52.21
N TYR A 123 -23.68 -29.29 53.11
CA TYR A 123 -25.00 -28.74 53.42
C TYR A 123 -24.98 -27.29 53.93
N LEU A 124 -26.10 -26.63 53.71
CA LEU A 124 -26.44 -25.35 54.31
C LEU A 124 -27.25 -25.59 55.55
N GLU A 125 -26.83 -25.15 56.71
CA GLU A 125 -27.52 -25.26 57.97
C GLU A 125 -28.18 -23.93 58.33
N TYR A 126 -29.49 -23.92 58.48
CA TYR A 126 -30.28 -22.80 58.94
C TYR A 126 -30.92 -23.12 60.26
N ILE A 127 -30.70 -22.32 61.30
CA ILE A 127 -31.16 -22.45 62.64
C ILE A 127 -32.02 -21.23 62.94
N THR A 128 -33.27 -21.45 63.40
CA THR A 128 -34.18 -20.35 63.76
C THR A 128 -34.94 -20.69 65.07
N ALA A 129 -35.17 -19.61 65.84
CA ALA A 129 -35.92 -19.75 67.08
C ALA A 129 -37.45 -19.83 66.82
N VAL A 130 -38.13 -20.78 67.46
CA VAL A 130 -39.60 -20.86 67.54
C VAL A 130 -39.99 -20.07 68.76
N LYS A 131 -40.56 -18.89 68.64
CA LYS A 131 -40.89 -17.94 69.70
C LYS A 131 -42.42 -17.82 69.83
N GLN A 132 -42.95 -17.93 71.04
CA GLN A 132 -44.31 -17.54 71.36
C GLN A 132 -44.21 -16.22 72.19
N GLU A 133 -44.79 -15.14 71.67
CA GLU A 133 -44.58 -13.80 72.18
C GLU A 133 -43.09 -13.41 72.24
N GLN A 134 -42.49 -13.37 73.45
CA GLN A 134 -41.05 -13.05 73.60
C GLN A 134 -40.23 -14.27 74.14
N ASP A 135 -40.89 -15.40 74.43
CA ASP A 135 -40.25 -16.56 75.01
C ASP A 135 -39.92 -17.62 73.94
N VAL A 136 -38.67 -18.11 73.93
CA VAL A 136 -38.22 -19.15 72.97
C VAL A 136 -38.70 -20.51 73.41
N GLN A 137 -39.64 -21.11 72.71
CA GLN A 137 -40.23 -22.45 73.03
C GLN A 137 -39.35 -23.56 72.45
N GLY A 138 -38.56 -23.31 71.44
CA GLY A 138 -37.68 -24.29 70.81
C GLY A 138 -36.91 -23.76 69.68
N VAL A 139 -36.19 -24.62 68.97
CA VAL A 139 -35.34 -24.26 67.81
C VAL A 139 -35.64 -25.22 66.65
N LEU A 140 -35.86 -24.68 65.50
CA LEU A 140 -35.94 -25.41 64.22
C LEU A 140 -34.59 -25.34 63.49
N VAL A 141 -34.05 -26.50 63.13
CA VAL A 141 -32.83 -26.67 62.36
C VAL A 141 -33.15 -27.29 61.03
N ILE A 142 -32.83 -26.65 59.93
CA ILE A 142 -32.94 -27.16 58.57
C ILE A 142 -31.54 -27.29 57.96
N GLN A 143 -31.17 -28.52 57.61
CA GLN A 143 -29.93 -28.79 56.85
C GLN A 143 -30.28 -29.12 55.42
N ALA A 144 -30.02 -28.24 54.48
CA ALA A 144 -30.28 -28.42 53.06
C ALA A 144 -29.02 -28.90 52.34
N SER A 145 -29.13 -29.99 51.56
CA SER A 145 -27.98 -30.52 50.80
C SER A 145 -27.51 -29.56 49.74
N THR A 146 -26.17 -29.37 49.65
CA THR A 146 -25.53 -28.59 48.61
C THR A 146 -24.98 -29.45 47.45
N ASP A 147 -25.24 -30.75 47.44
CA ASP A 147 -24.77 -31.65 46.37
C ASP A 147 -25.38 -31.31 45.00
N SER A 148 -26.62 -30.81 44.99
CA SER A 148 -27.25 -30.27 43.77
C SER A 148 -26.45 -29.11 43.17
N LEU A 149 -25.80 -28.27 43.99
CA LEU A 149 -24.92 -27.21 43.54
C LEU A 149 -23.72 -27.75 42.75
N LYS A 150 -23.07 -28.81 43.25
CA LYS A 150 -21.93 -29.47 42.58
C LYS A 150 -22.33 -30.06 41.22
N VAL A 151 -23.54 -30.61 41.13
CA VAL A 151 -24.06 -31.16 39.85
C VAL A 151 -24.31 -30.03 38.84
N ILE A 152 -24.92 -28.94 39.33
CA ILE A 152 -25.16 -27.75 38.49
C ILE A 152 -23.85 -27.12 38.02
N GLU A 153 -22.90 -26.95 38.92
CA GLU A 153 -21.56 -26.44 38.63
C GLU A 153 -20.91 -27.24 37.49
N ARG A 154 -20.81 -28.53 37.60
CA ARG A 154 -20.26 -29.42 36.55
C ARG A 154 -21.02 -29.34 35.23
N ARG A 155 -22.36 -29.15 35.28
CA ARG A 155 -23.17 -28.97 34.06
C ARG A 155 -22.90 -27.63 33.36
N VAL A 156 -22.78 -26.56 34.14
CA VAL A 156 -22.43 -25.22 33.62
C VAL A 156 -21.03 -25.22 33.04
N GLU A 157 -20.05 -25.79 33.75
CA GLU A 157 -18.68 -25.92 33.27
C GLU A 157 -18.60 -26.69 31.95
N ARG A 158 -19.25 -27.88 31.89
CA ARG A 158 -19.25 -28.66 30.64
C ARG A 158 -19.89 -27.93 29.49
N ARG A 159 -20.98 -27.18 29.70
CA ARG A 159 -21.61 -26.34 28.66
C ARG A 159 -20.69 -25.24 28.22
N ASN A 160 -19.99 -24.57 29.13
CA ASN A 160 -19.04 -23.53 28.84
C ASN A 160 -17.85 -24.07 28.03
N TRP A 161 -17.31 -25.22 28.35
CA TRP A 161 -16.26 -25.90 27.60
C TRP A 161 -16.69 -26.27 26.17
N LEU A 162 -17.91 -26.75 25.98
CA LEU A 162 -18.45 -27.09 24.67
C LEU A 162 -18.65 -25.84 23.82
N SER A 163 -19.16 -24.76 24.39
CA SER A 163 -19.30 -23.48 23.66
C SER A 163 -17.94 -22.86 23.29
N PHE A 164 -16.96 -22.96 24.20
CA PHE A 164 -15.58 -22.52 23.91
C PHE A 164 -14.97 -23.34 22.78
N ALA A 165 -15.07 -24.64 22.79
CA ALA A 165 -14.56 -25.50 21.72
C ALA A 165 -15.20 -25.18 20.36
N LEU A 166 -16.52 -24.92 20.34
CA LEU A 166 -17.22 -24.52 19.09
C LEU A 166 -16.71 -23.18 18.53
N ILE A 167 -16.59 -22.16 19.40
CA ILE A 167 -16.12 -20.86 19.01
C ILE A 167 -14.67 -20.95 18.48
N MET A 168 -13.80 -21.71 19.17
CA MET A 168 -12.42 -21.94 18.73
C MET A 168 -12.38 -22.61 17.35
N ALA A 169 -13.20 -23.63 17.13
CA ALA A 169 -13.28 -24.30 15.82
C ALA A 169 -13.69 -23.32 14.70
N ILE A 170 -14.68 -22.46 14.96
CA ILE A 170 -15.11 -21.43 14.00
C ILE A 170 -13.98 -20.43 13.73
N CYS A 171 -13.28 -19.96 14.78
CA CYS A 171 -12.17 -19.03 14.64
C CYS A 171 -11.00 -19.63 13.84
N ILE A 172 -10.64 -20.88 14.11
CA ILE A 172 -9.58 -21.60 13.36
C ILE A 172 -10.00 -21.76 11.89
N GLY A 173 -11.24 -22.16 11.62
CA GLY A 173 -11.77 -22.27 10.26
C GLY A 173 -11.75 -20.94 9.50
N ALA A 174 -12.17 -19.87 10.14
CA ALA A 174 -12.13 -18.52 9.57
C ALA A 174 -10.68 -18.06 9.29
N ALA A 175 -9.76 -18.25 10.25
CA ALA A 175 -8.36 -17.91 10.09
C ALA A 175 -7.70 -18.70 8.95
N TRP A 176 -8.00 -19.99 8.84
CA TRP A 176 -7.55 -20.84 7.74
C TRP A 176 -8.07 -20.37 6.38
N ALA A 177 -9.37 -20.03 6.29
CA ALA A 177 -10.01 -19.57 5.06
C ALA A 177 -9.39 -18.22 4.59
N ILE A 178 -9.23 -17.26 5.52
CA ILE A 178 -8.61 -15.95 5.25
C ILE A 178 -7.14 -16.13 4.83
N GLY A 179 -6.38 -16.95 5.57
CA GLY A 179 -4.98 -17.24 5.28
C GLY A 179 -4.80 -17.85 3.88
N ASN A 180 -5.66 -18.82 3.52
CA ASN A 180 -5.60 -19.48 2.23
C ASN A 180 -6.00 -18.54 1.07
N ALA A 181 -7.01 -17.69 1.27
CA ALA A 181 -7.41 -16.67 0.30
C ALA A 181 -6.29 -15.65 0.05
N SER A 182 -5.63 -15.16 1.11
CA SER A 182 -4.51 -14.23 1.04
C SER A 182 -3.27 -14.84 0.37
N SER A 183 -2.93 -16.07 0.74
CA SER A 183 -1.78 -16.81 0.15
C SER A 183 -1.93 -17.05 -1.34
N ARG A 184 -3.13 -17.31 -1.85
CA ARG A 184 -3.39 -17.47 -3.29
C ARG A 184 -3.14 -16.17 -4.06
N GLY A 185 -3.50 -15.02 -3.48
CA GLY A 185 -3.23 -13.71 -4.07
C GLY A 185 -1.74 -13.45 -4.23
N ILE A 186 -0.97 -13.67 -3.15
CA ILE A 186 0.49 -13.47 -3.16
C ILE A 186 1.19 -14.40 -4.16
N LYS A 187 0.81 -15.68 -4.18
CA LYS A 187 1.38 -16.65 -5.14
C LYS A 187 1.18 -16.22 -6.59
N ARG A 188 -0.01 -15.70 -6.94
CA ARG A 188 -0.27 -15.19 -8.30
C ARG A 188 0.61 -14.00 -8.65
N ILE A 189 0.77 -13.05 -7.73
CA ILE A 189 1.65 -11.90 -7.96
C ILE A 189 3.09 -12.36 -8.16
N ASN A 190 3.61 -13.27 -7.30
CA ASN A 190 4.96 -13.81 -7.45
C ASN A 190 5.17 -14.53 -8.78
N GLN A 191 4.22 -15.38 -9.20
CA GLN A 191 4.30 -16.07 -10.50
C GLN A 191 4.33 -15.07 -11.66
N GLN A 192 3.51 -14.02 -11.62
CA GLN A 192 3.52 -13.00 -12.67
C GLN A 192 4.80 -12.14 -12.64
N MET A 193 5.37 -11.88 -11.47
CA MET A 193 6.67 -11.23 -11.36
C MET A 193 7.80 -12.08 -11.96
N GLU A 194 7.76 -13.39 -11.77
CA GLU A 194 8.73 -14.33 -12.35
C GLU A 194 8.61 -14.35 -13.89
N ILE A 195 7.39 -14.47 -14.44
CA ILE A 195 7.10 -14.39 -15.87
C ILE A 195 7.54 -13.05 -16.48
N ALA A 196 7.27 -11.95 -15.79
CA ALA A 196 7.73 -10.62 -16.22
C ALA A 196 9.26 -10.50 -16.18
N GLY A 197 9.94 -11.15 -15.20
CA GLY A 197 11.40 -11.24 -15.12
C GLY A 197 12.04 -12.00 -16.28
N GLU A 198 11.32 -12.95 -16.87
CA GLU A 198 11.71 -13.68 -18.09
C GLU A 198 11.45 -12.88 -19.38
N GLY A 199 10.92 -11.66 -19.29
CA GLY A 199 10.68 -10.77 -20.43
C GLY A 199 9.26 -10.82 -21.00
N GLN A 200 8.35 -11.61 -20.42
CA GLN A 200 6.95 -11.65 -20.86
C GLN A 200 6.12 -10.59 -20.10
N LEU A 201 6.06 -9.39 -20.64
CA LEU A 201 5.44 -8.22 -19.99
C LEU A 201 3.93 -8.08 -20.26
N GLU A 202 3.34 -8.90 -21.13
CA GLU A 202 1.97 -8.71 -21.65
C GLU A 202 0.85 -9.01 -20.65
N THR A 203 1.14 -9.67 -19.54
CA THR A 203 0.12 -10.18 -18.62
C THR A 203 -0.15 -9.20 -17.48
N GLN A 204 -1.32 -8.55 -17.50
CA GLN A 204 -1.81 -7.75 -16.37
C GLN A 204 -2.53 -8.64 -15.36
N ILE A 205 -2.32 -8.34 -14.07
CA ILE A 205 -2.99 -9.03 -12.98
C ILE A 205 -4.37 -8.40 -12.76
N PRO A 206 -5.47 -9.17 -12.71
CA PRO A 206 -6.79 -8.61 -12.41
C PRO A 206 -6.84 -8.08 -10.98
N VAL A 207 -7.32 -6.84 -10.83
CA VAL A 207 -7.42 -6.14 -9.55
C VAL A 207 -8.58 -6.72 -8.74
N ARG A 208 -8.29 -7.69 -7.83
CA ARG A 208 -9.28 -8.37 -6.97
C ARG A 208 -8.72 -8.57 -5.56
N GLY A 209 -9.60 -8.58 -4.54
CA GLY A 209 -9.22 -8.89 -3.15
C GLY A 209 -9.33 -7.71 -2.20
N PHE A 210 -8.64 -7.78 -1.06
CA PHE A 210 -8.62 -6.75 -0.03
C PHE A 210 -7.94 -5.47 -0.52
N LYS A 211 -8.18 -4.34 0.15
CA LYS A 211 -7.70 -3.01 -0.26
C LYS A 211 -6.18 -2.96 -0.51
N GLU A 212 -5.40 -3.61 0.35
CA GLU A 212 -3.95 -3.68 0.26
C GLU A 212 -3.48 -4.44 -0.99
N PHE A 213 -4.16 -5.54 -1.33
CA PHE A 213 -3.91 -6.30 -2.55
C PHE A 213 -4.27 -5.52 -3.81
N LYS A 214 -5.37 -4.78 -3.79
CA LYS A 214 -5.76 -3.87 -4.87
C LYS A 214 -4.65 -2.87 -5.17
N GLN A 215 -4.19 -2.15 -4.15
CA GLN A 215 -3.12 -1.16 -4.29
C GLN A 215 -1.81 -1.77 -4.80
N LEU A 216 -1.44 -2.95 -4.31
CA LEU A 216 -0.24 -3.64 -4.78
C LEU A 216 -0.36 -4.04 -6.25
N THR A 217 -1.50 -4.60 -6.64
CA THR A 217 -1.76 -5.02 -8.03
C THR A 217 -1.80 -3.82 -8.98
N GLU A 218 -2.42 -2.72 -8.59
CA GLU A 218 -2.44 -1.47 -9.37
C GLU A 218 -1.04 -0.90 -9.58
N ARG A 219 -0.20 -0.87 -8.53
CA ARG A 219 1.19 -0.42 -8.63
C ARG A 219 2.03 -1.36 -9.51
N TYR A 220 1.85 -2.67 -9.37
CA TYR A 220 2.50 -3.66 -10.23
C TYR A 220 2.13 -3.43 -11.70
N ASN A 221 0.83 -3.38 -12.03
CA ASN A 221 0.35 -3.18 -13.40
C ASN A 221 0.87 -1.85 -13.98
N ALA A 222 0.87 -0.78 -13.18
CA ALA A 222 1.44 0.51 -13.61
C ALA A 222 2.95 0.42 -13.91
N THR A 223 3.70 -0.38 -13.12
CA THR A 223 5.13 -0.61 -13.35
C THR A 223 5.37 -1.44 -14.62
N ILE A 224 4.61 -2.51 -14.81
CA ILE A 224 4.67 -3.34 -16.03
C ILE A 224 4.32 -2.50 -17.27
N SER A 225 3.26 -1.70 -17.23
CA SER A 225 2.90 -0.82 -18.35
C SER A 225 4.03 0.15 -18.71
N LYS A 226 4.74 0.70 -17.71
CA LYS A 226 5.93 1.53 -17.96
C LYS A 226 7.07 0.73 -18.59
N LEU A 227 7.31 -0.49 -18.11
CA LEU A 227 8.34 -1.37 -18.69
C LEU A 227 8.01 -1.74 -20.13
N MET A 228 6.74 -2.05 -20.45
CA MET A 228 6.30 -2.31 -21.82
C MET A 228 6.56 -1.14 -22.77
N VAL A 229 6.25 0.08 -22.33
CA VAL A 229 6.53 1.29 -23.12
C VAL A 229 8.03 1.45 -23.35
N ILE A 230 8.86 1.23 -22.32
CA ILE A 230 10.32 1.30 -22.46
C ILE A 230 10.84 0.24 -23.43
N ASP A 231 10.36 -0.99 -23.32
CA ASP A 231 10.80 -2.10 -24.17
C ASP A 231 10.36 -1.88 -25.63
N SER A 232 9.10 -1.50 -25.86
CA SER A 232 8.60 -1.19 -27.22
C SER A 232 9.39 -0.05 -27.85
N THR A 233 9.66 1.03 -27.11
CA THR A 233 10.49 2.15 -27.60
C THR A 233 11.91 1.72 -27.93
N ARG A 234 12.48 0.80 -27.12
CA ARG A 234 13.81 0.23 -27.38
C ARG A 234 13.83 -0.63 -28.63
N GLN A 235 12.81 -1.49 -28.82
CA GLN A 235 12.70 -2.35 -30.02
C GLN A 235 12.53 -1.51 -31.28
N GLU A 236 11.67 -0.49 -31.24
CA GLU A 236 11.48 0.47 -32.33
C GLU A 236 12.78 1.20 -32.66
N PHE A 237 13.51 1.65 -31.64
CA PHE A 237 14.82 2.27 -31.82
C PHE A 237 15.80 1.35 -32.53
N VAL A 238 15.95 0.09 -32.12
CA VAL A 238 16.84 -0.90 -32.75
C VAL A 238 16.42 -1.17 -34.20
N SER A 239 15.13 -1.31 -34.45
CA SER A 239 14.58 -1.48 -35.79
C SER A 239 14.89 -0.30 -36.70
N ASN A 240 14.64 0.93 -36.22
CA ASN A 240 14.88 2.16 -36.98
C ASN A 240 16.37 2.35 -37.26
N VAL A 241 17.26 2.11 -36.27
CA VAL A 241 18.72 2.10 -36.48
C VAL A 241 19.11 1.12 -37.58
N SER A 242 18.61 -0.11 -37.54
CA SER A 242 18.95 -1.14 -38.51
C SER A 242 18.50 -0.75 -39.92
N HIS A 243 17.34 -0.13 -40.07
CA HIS A 243 16.81 0.33 -41.34
C HIS A 243 17.58 1.52 -41.89
N GLU A 244 17.88 2.53 -41.06
CA GLU A 244 18.59 3.75 -41.46
C GLU A 244 20.09 3.51 -41.80
N LEU A 245 20.71 2.46 -41.22
CA LEU A 245 22.08 2.03 -41.57
C LEU A 245 22.11 1.12 -42.81
N LYS A 246 21.11 0.27 -43.04
CA LYS A 246 21.09 -0.67 -44.16
C LYS A 246 20.91 0.02 -45.51
N THR A 247 20.11 1.09 -45.56
CA THR A 247 19.79 1.80 -46.80
C THR A 247 21.03 2.41 -47.44
N PRO A 248 21.84 3.27 -46.79
CA PRO A 248 23.06 3.87 -47.37
C PRO A 248 24.09 2.79 -47.71
N ILE A 249 24.29 1.76 -46.88
CA ILE A 249 25.22 0.68 -47.21
C ILE A 249 24.80 -0.03 -48.48
N THR A 250 23.50 -0.27 -48.67
CA THR A 250 23.00 -0.89 -49.91
C THR A 250 23.18 0.03 -51.15
N SER A 251 22.96 1.35 -50.96
CA SER A 251 23.18 2.34 -52.02
C SER A 251 24.64 2.37 -52.47
N MET A 252 25.56 2.51 -51.51
CA MET A 252 27.01 2.47 -51.77
C MET A 252 27.42 1.18 -52.48
N LYS A 253 26.90 0.04 -52.07
CA LYS A 253 27.15 -1.25 -52.74
C LYS A 253 26.68 -1.27 -54.17
N VAL A 254 25.45 -0.79 -54.46
CA VAL A 254 24.93 -0.74 -55.80
C VAL A 254 25.77 0.20 -56.72
N LEU A 255 26.18 1.36 -56.20
CA LEU A 255 27.07 2.29 -56.93
C LEU A 255 28.41 1.60 -57.23
N ALA A 256 29.03 0.99 -56.25
CA ALA A 256 30.29 0.29 -56.40
C ALA A 256 30.20 -0.89 -57.38
N ASP A 257 29.14 -1.74 -57.24
CA ASP A 257 28.90 -2.87 -58.16
C ASP A 257 28.69 -2.37 -59.59
N SER A 258 27.97 -1.24 -59.81
CA SER A 258 27.76 -0.60 -61.10
C SER A 258 29.05 -0.15 -61.74
N LEU A 259 29.96 0.45 -60.94
CA LEU A 259 31.30 0.80 -61.44
C LEU A 259 32.16 -0.37 -61.85
N ILE A 260 32.11 -1.47 -61.04
CA ILE A 260 32.89 -2.69 -61.31
C ILE A 260 32.41 -3.39 -62.58
N GLN A 261 31.08 -3.36 -62.84
CA GLN A 261 30.49 -4.04 -64.01
C GLN A 261 30.56 -3.25 -65.30
N ASN A 262 30.84 -1.93 -65.24
CA ASN A 262 30.89 -1.07 -66.43
C ASN A 262 32.30 -0.92 -66.95
N GLU A 263 32.73 -1.85 -67.83
CA GLU A 263 34.06 -1.78 -68.47
C GLU A 263 34.28 -0.55 -69.38
N SER A 264 33.22 0.20 -69.71
CA SER A 264 33.25 1.39 -70.58
C SER A 264 33.12 2.70 -69.82
N ALA A 265 33.18 2.69 -68.47
CA ALA A 265 33.03 3.88 -67.65
C ALA A 265 34.20 4.86 -67.92
N ASP A 266 33.85 6.12 -68.27
CA ASP A 266 34.86 7.18 -68.44
C ASP A 266 35.28 7.73 -67.04
N LEU A 267 36.37 8.55 -67.08
CA LEU A 267 36.91 9.12 -65.86
C LEU A 267 35.92 10.06 -65.14
N ALA A 268 35.03 10.72 -65.91
CA ALA A 268 34.03 11.60 -65.35
C ALA A 268 32.97 10.81 -64.57
N MET A 269 32.49 9.72 -65.11
CA MET A 269 31.55 8.80 -64.45
C MET A 269 32.16 8.16 -63.19
N TYR A 270 33.42 7.74 -63.22
CA TYR A 270 34.13 7.24 -62.02
C TYR A 270 34.18 8.30 -60.91
N LYS A 271 34.50 9.57 -61.28
CA LYS A 271 34.51 10.64 -60.27
C LYS A 271 33.13 10.91 -59.69
N GLU A 272 32.10 10.95 -60.51
CA GLU A 272 30.71 11.15 -60.05
C GLU A 272 30.29 10.07 -59.07
N PHE A 273 30.35 8.79 -59.40
CA PHE A 273 29.99 7.67 -58.53
C PHE A 273 30.86 7.62 -57.25
N MET A 274 32.16 7.92 -57.36
CA MET A 274 33.03 7.95 -56.18
C MET A 274 32.69 9.12 -55.25
N THR A 275 32.26 10.27 -55.82
CA THR A 275 31.76 11.39 -55.03
C THR A 275 30.47 11.01 -54.29
N ASP A 276 29.52 10.38 -54.96
CA ASP A 276 28.28 9.89 -54.37
C ASP A 276 28.53 8.88 -53.25
N ILE A 277 29.52 7.96 -53.41
CA ILE A 277 29.92 7.02 -52.37
C ILE A 277 30.53 7.75 -51.15
N VAL A 278 31.38 8.75 -51.39
CA VAL A 278 31.99 9.55 -50.31
C VAL A 278 30.93 10.33 -49.54
N ASP A 279 29.97 10.95 -50.24
CA ASP A 279 28.86 11.67 -49.61
C ASP A 279 27.99 10.77 -48.74
N GLU A 280 27.74 9.52 -49.20
CA GLU A 280 26.97 8.54 -48.43
C GLU A 280 27.76 8.00 -47.22
N ILE A 281 29.09 7.87 -47.30
CA ILE A 281 29.97 7.53 -46.16
C ILE A 281 29.93 8.64 -45.09
N ASP A 282 30.01 9.91 -45.52
CA ASP A 282 29.98 11.06 -44.61
C ASP A 282 28.63 11.16 -43.90
N ARG A 283 27.56 10.85 -44.63
CA ARG A 283 26.21 10.79 -44.08
C ARG A 283 26.08 9.67 -43.02
N GLU A 284 26.59 8.45 -43.30
CA GLU A 284 26.62 7.31 -42.41
C GLU A 284 27.41 7.64 -41.13
N SER A 285 28.58 8.25 -41.29
CA SER A 285 29.43 8.71 -40.18
C SER A 285 28.68 9.69 -39.26
N LYS A 286 27.90 10.61 -39.84
CA LYS A 286 27.04 11.54 -39.09
C LYS A 286 25.93 10.79 -38.31
N ILE A 287 25.25 9.83 -38.94
CA ILE A 287 24.22 9.00 -38.28
C ILE A 287 24.83 8.28 -37.08
N ILE A 288 25.98 7.62 -37.22
CA ILE A 288 26.67 6.90 -36.16
C ILE A 288 27.04 7.84 -35.02
N THR A 289 27.58 9.02 -35.33
CA THR A 289 27.99 10.05 -34.37
C THR A 289 26.78 10.57 -33.57
N ASP A 290 25.66 10.85 -34.24
CA ASP A 290 24.41 11.30 -33.63
C ASP A 290 23.84 10.21 -32.71
N LEU A 291 23.86 8.92 -33.14
CA LEU A 291 23.46 7.78 -32.35
C LEU A 291 24.29 7.62 -31.08
N LEU A 292 25.62 7.66 -31.21
CA LEU A 292 26.51 7.55 -30.04
C LEU A 292 26.29 8.70 -29.06
N THR A 293 26.01 9.90 -29.57
CA THR A 293 25.69 11.08 -28.76
C THR A 293 24.39 10.87 -28.00
N LEU A 294 23.33 10.36 -28.64
CA LEU A 294 22.06 10.02 -27.99
C LEU A 294 22.22 8.96 -26.91
N VAL A 295 22.92 7.86 -27.20
CA VAL A 295 23.15 6.76 -26.23
C VAL A 295 23.94 7.27 -25.02
N LYS A 296 24.92 8.15 -25.21
CA LYS A 296 25.66 8.78 -24.11
C LYS A 296 24.77 9.68 -23.26
N MET A 297 23.82 10.39 -23.87
CA MET A 297 22.89 11.28 -23.16
C MET A 297 21.78 10.54 -22.40
N ASP A 298 21.35 9.36 -22.86
CA ASP A 298 20.32 8.54 -22.20
C ASP A 298 20.74 7.95 -20.85
N LYS A 299 22.05 7.88 -20.58
CA LYS A 299 22.52 7.45 -19.27
C LYS A 299 22.22 8.54 -18.25
N LYS A 300 21.42 8.21 -17.21
CA LYS A 300 21.09 9.12 -16.09
C LYS A 300 22.29 9.76 -15.39
N SER A 301 23.49 9.25 -15.63
CA SER A 301 24.77 9.73 -15.11
C SER A 301 25.65 10.40 -16.18
N ALA A 302 25.07 10.86 -17.32
CA ALA A 302 25.86 11.63 -18.27
C ALA A 302 26.33 12.92 -17.59
N ALA A 303 27.60 12.93 -17.19
CA ALA A 303 28.21 14.10 -16.55
C ALA A 303 28.09 15.31 -17.49
N MET A 304 27.55 16.42 -16.99
CA MET A 304 27.55 17.68 -17.66
C MET A 304 28.78 18.46 -17.21
N ASN A 305 29.50 19.01 -18.19
CA ASN A 305 30.59 19.95 -17.91
C ASN A 305 30.00 21.37 -17.87
N ILE A 306 29.48 21.75 -16.68
CA ILE A 306 28.84 23.05 -16.49
C ILE A 306 29.89 24.12 -16.21
N GLU A 307 29.98 25.07 -17.09
CA GLU A 307 30.90 26.21 -17.00
C GLU A 307 30.13 27.53 -17.21
N GLU A 308 30.70 28.65 -16.77
CA GLU A 308 30.14 29.95 -16.98
C GLU A 308 30.45 30.43 -18.40
N ILE A 309 29.45 30.47 -19.26
CA ILE A 309 29.58 30.77 -20.69
C ILE A 309 28.79 32.02 -21.08
N LYS A 310 29.39 32.87 -21.88
CA LYS A 310 28.72 34.01 -22.51
C LYS A 310 27.96 33.54 -23.76
N ILE A 311 26.65 33.48 -23.66
CA ILE A 311 25.75 32.91 -24.67
C ILE A 311 25.78 33.71 -25.97
N ASN A 312 26.05 35.02 -25.89
CA ASN A 312 26.24 35.91 -27.07
C ASN A 312 27.38 35.39 -27.94
N ASP A 313 28.54 35.14 -27.32
CA ASP A 313 29.75 34.69 -28.03
C ASP A 313 29.56 33.30 -28.64
N LEU A 314 28.91 32.42 -27.91
CA LEU A 314 28.55 31.07 -28.38
C LEU A 314 27.66 31.13 -29.62
N LEU A 315 26.61 31.97 -29.61
CA LEU A 315 25.74 32.16 -30.79
C LEU A 315 26.47 32.76 -31.97
N GLU A 316 27.38 33.74 -31.77
CA GLU A 316 28.18 34.31 -32.82
C GLU A 316 29.08 33.28 -33.51
N VAL A 317 29.72 32.39 -32.74
CA VAL A 317 30.53 31.29 -33.26
C VAL A 317 29.72 30.36 -34.14
N ILE A 318 28.49 29.96 -33.65
CA ILE A 318 27.58 29.11 -34.41
C ILE A 318 27.15 29.78 -35.70
N LEU A 319 26.75 31.05 -35.64
CA LEU A 319 26.27 31.82 -36.80
C LEU A 319 27.37 32.01 -37.83
N LYS A 320 28.62 32.26 -37.41
CA LYS A 320 29.77 32.31 -38.35
C LYS A 320 29.94 31.01 -39.13
N ARG A 321 29.69 29.85 -38.52
CA ARG A 321 29.78 28.54 -39.16
C ARG A 321 28.63 28.29 -40.14
N VAL A 322 27.40 28.70 -39.81
CA VAL A 322 26.20 28.42 -40.62
C VAL A 322 26.00 29.44 -41.74
N THR A 323 26.51 30.70 -41.61
CA THR A 323 26.34 31.77 -42.57
C THR A 323 26.83 31.43 -44.00
N PRO A 324 27.96 30.73 -44.22
CA PRO A 324 28.37 30.34 -45.58
C PRO A 324 27.34 29.41 -46.25
N ILE A 325 26.77 28.45 -45.48
CA ILE A 325 25.76 27.52 -45.99
C ILE A 325 24.47 28.26 -46.34
N ALA A 326 24.05 29.23 -45.52
CA ALA A 326 22.87 30.05 -45.77
C ALA A 326 23.05 30.90 -47.02
N LYS A 327 24.25 31.53 -47.19
CA LYS A 327 24.55 32.35 -48.35
C LYS A 327 24.53 31.61 -49.67
N SER A 328 24.97 30.34 -49.70
CA SER A 328 24.91 29.53 -50.96
C SER A 328 23.48 29.27 -51.43
N ARG A 329 22.47 29.43 -50.55
CA ARG A 329 21.04 29.31 -50.84
C ARG A 329 20.29 30.65 -50.86
N GLY A 330 21.01 31.79 -50.82
CA GLY A 330 20.43 33.14 -50.78
C GLY A 330 19.68 33.45 -49.47
N ILE A 331 19.86 32.68 -48.40
CA ILE A 331 19.14 32.87 -47.15
C ILE A 331 19.82 33.94 -46.29
N GLN A 332 19.03 34.93 -45.85
CA GLN A 332 19.50 36.00 -44.99
C GLN A 332 19.39 35.60 -43.52
N ILE A 333 20.53 35.57 -42.79
CA ILE A 333 20.53 35.37 -41.33
C ILE A 333 20.64 36.71 -40.62
N THR A 334 19.73 36.97 -39.67
CA THR A 334 19.76 38.12 -38.76
C THR A 334 19.90 37.67 -37.33
N TYR A 335 20.77 38.36 -36.58
CA TYR A 335 20.96 38.12 -35.15
C TYR A 335 20.63 39.37 -34.36
N GLU A 336 19.77 39.24 -33.38
CA GLU A 336 19.39 40.32 -32.47
C GLU A 336 19.59 39.89 -31.03
N SER A 337 20.43 40.58 -30.29
CA SER A 337 20.57 40.40 -28.87
C SER A 337 20.06 41.61 -28.10
N TYR A 338 19.13 41.39 -27.16
CA TYR A 338 18.58 42.47 -26.35
C TYR A 338 19.42 42.79 -25.12
N ARG A 339 20.29 41.85 -24.69
CA ARG A 339 21.22 42.03 -23.58
C ARG A 339 22.36 41.03 -23.60
N ASP A 340 23.44 41.33 -22.89
CA ASP A 340 24.49 40.34 -22.63
C ASP A 340 23.99 39.29 -21.66
N VAL A 341 24.23 38.04 -22.01
CA VAL A 341 23.74 36.87 -21.26
C VAL A 341 24.91 35.96 -20.92
N THR A 342 25.16 35.78 -19.63
CA THR A 342 26.09 34.78 -19.09
C THR A 342 25.32 33.73 -18.31
N ALA A 343 25.56 32.46 -18.58
CA ALA A 343 24.85 31.35 -17.95
C ALA A 343 25.76 30.16 -17.68
N TRP A 344 25.39 29.35 -16.67
CA TRP A 344 26.08 28.12 -16.32
C TRP A 344 25.55 26.98 -17.14
N VAL A 345 26.26 26.54 -18.16
CA VAL A 345 25.83 25.57 -19.18
C VAL A 345 26.99 24.67 -19.61
N ASP A 346 26.66 23.52 -20.21
CA ASP A 346 27.63 22.69 -20.94
C ASP A 346 27.75 23.27 -22.37
N GLU A 347 28.85 23.95 -22.64
CA GLU A 347 29.09 24.67 -23.90
C GLU A 347 28.96 23.72 -25.09
N VAL A 348 29.60 22.57 -25.04
CA VAL A 348 29.64 21.59 -26.14
C VAL A 348 28.25 21.07 -26.47
N LYS A 349 27.51 20.66 -25.47
CA LYS A 349 26.15 20.14 -25.68
C LYS A 349 25.19 21.22 -26.11
N LEU A 350 25.26 22.41 -25.49
CA LEU A 350 24.42 23.54 -25.88
C LEU A 350 24.72 24.02 -27.30
N SER A 351 26.00 24.12 -27.67
CA SER A 351 26.42 24.43 -29.03
C SER A 351 25.84 23.46 -30.05
N LEU A 352 25.90 22.16 -29.77
CA LEU A 352 25.29 21.10 -30.59
C LEU A 352 23.79 21.32 -30.79
N ALA A 353 23.05 21.58 -29.72
CA ALA A 353 21.60 21.77 -29.75
C ALA A 353 21.20 23.03 -30.58
N LEU A 354 21.90 24.16 -30.35
CA LEU A 354 21.64 25.40 -31.05
C LEU A 354 22.02 25.29 -32.53
N THR A 355 23.16 24.66 -32.85
CA THR A 355 23.58 24.39 -34.22
C THR A 355 22.53 23.59 -34.97
N ASN A 356 22.01 22.47 -34.38
CA ASN A 356 20.97 21.65 -34.99
C ASN A 356 19.71 22.45 -35.36
N ILE A 357 19.28 23.37 -34.50
CA ILE A 357 18.08 24.18 -34.78
C ILE A 357 18.36 25.23 -35.87
N ILE A 358 19.51 25.90 -35.82
CA ILE A 358 19.86 26.93 -36.80
C ILE A 358 20.14 26.31 -38.18
N GLU A 359 20.83 25.16 -38.23
CA GLU A 359 20.99 24.39 -39.46
C GLU A 359 19.66 23.92 -40.04
N ASN A 360 18.73 23.46 -39.24
CA ASN A 360 17.40 23.07 -39.69
C ASN A 360 16.64 24.29 -40.26
N ALA A 361 16.71 25.46 -39.64
CA ALA A 361 16.11 26.70 -40.13
C ALA A 361 16.64 27.12 -41.50
N VAL A 362 17.92 26.87 -41.78
CA VAL A 362 18.52 27.09 -43.08
C VAL A 362 18.16 26.00 -44.08
N LYS A 363 18.22 24.75 -43.66
CA LYS A 363 18.04 23.57 -44.49
C LYS A 363 16.62 23.43 -45.04
N TYR A 364 15.62 23.67 -44.19
CA TYR A 364 14.20 23.57 -44.55
C TYR A 364 13.58 24.91 -44.94
N ASN A 365 14.44 25.91 -45.25
CA ASN A 365 13.99 27.21 -45.71
C ASN A 365 13.60 27.16 -47.22
N VAL A 366 12.92 28.23 -47.64
CA VAL A 366 12.70 28.51 -49.05
C VAL A 366 13.90 29.30 -49.58
N ASP A 367 14.13 29.24 -50.91
CA ASP A 367 15.20 30.00 -51.56
C ASP A 367 14.94 31.51 -51.40
N ASN A 368 16.00 32.25 -51.10
CA ASN A 368 15.94 33.67 -50.76
C ASN A 368 15.10 33.99 -49.50
N GLY A 369 14.90 33.01 -48.63
CA GLY A 369 14.22 33.20 -47.35
C GLY A 369 15.10 33.89 -46.29
N TRP A 370 14.60 33.89 -45.07
CA TRP A 370 15.30 34.47 -43.92
C TRP A 370 15.30 33.55 -42.72
N VAL A 371 16.32 33.72 -41.86
CA VAL A 371 16.41 33.12 -40.51
C VAL A 371 16.72 34.23 -39.53
N LYS A 372 15.89 34.34 -38.46
CA LYS A 372 16.08 35.32 -37.40
C LYS A 372 16.39 34.60 -36.08
N VAL A 373 17.57 34.85 -35.52
CA VAL A 373 18.00 34.38 -34.24
C VAL A 373 17.92 35.51 -33.23
N THR A 374 17.22 35.30 -32.12
CA THR A 374 17.02 36.33 -31.10
C THR A 374 17.44 35.78 -29.74
N LEU A 375 18.28 36.55 -29.01
CA LEU A 375 18.67 36.27 -27.64
C LEU A 375 18.03 37.28 -26.68
N ASN A 376 17.38 36.77 -25.65
CA ASN A 376 16.82 37.59 -24.57
C ASN A 376 16.99 36.85 -23.23
N ALA A 377 16.84 37.57 -22.11
CA ALA A 377 16.89 36.95 -20.76
C ALA A 377 16.01 37.71 -19.75
N ASP A 378 15.49 36.99 -18.82
CA ASP A 378 14.95 37.52 -17.55
C ASP A 378 15.94 37.24 -16.38
N HIS A 379 15.54 37.43 -15.13
CA HIS A 379 16.42 37.25 -13.98
C HIS A 379 16.68 35.75 -13.62
N ARG A 380 16.04 34.82 -14.31
CA ARG A 380 16.14 33.37 -14.00
C ARG A 380 16.54 32.55 -15.23
N ASN A 381 16.11 32.97 -16.42
CA ASN A 381 16.26 32.18 -17.64
C ASN A 381 16.75 33.06 -18.77
N PHE A 382 17.45 32.46 -19.73
CA PHE A 382 17.66 33.04 -21.05
C PHE A 382 16.81 32.30 -22.08
N TYR A 383 16.53 33.00 -23.15
CA TYR A 383 15.66 32.57 -24.23
C TYR A 383 16.39 32.74 -25.56
N VAL A 384 16.55 31.66 -26.31
CA VAL A 384 16.99 31.69 -27.71
C VAL A 384 15.79 31.38 -28.59
N LYS A 385 15.40 32.32 -29.44
CA LYS A 385 14.34 32.15 -30.41
C LYS A 385 14.95 32.10 -31.80
N VAL A 386 14.66 31.01 -32.54
CA VAL A 386 15.07 30.85 -33.96
C VAL A 386 13.79 30.76 -34.77
N ALA A 387 13.59 31.74 -35.64
CA ALA A 387 12.46 31.83 -36.56
C ALA A 387 12.96 31.78 -37.99
N ASP A 388 12.27 31.07 -38.87
CA ASP A 388 12.57 30.93 -40.27
C ASP A 388 11.31 31.14 -41.14
N SER A 389 11.53 31.45 -42.41
CA SER A 389 10.51 31.58 -43.45
C SER A 389 10.36 30.32 -44.29
N GLY A 390 10.70 29.16 -43.71
CA GLY A 390 10.74 27.90 -44.42
C GLY A 390 9.36 27.28 -44.74
N VAL A 391 9.37 26.02 -45.10
CA VAL A 391 8.16 25.29 -45.53
C VAL A 391 7.16 25.02 -44.39
N GLY A 392 7.57 25.31 -43.14
CA GLY A 392 6.74 25.03 -41.96
C GLY A 392 6.57 23.54 -41.68
N ILE A 393 5.81 23.23 -40.61
CA ILE A 393 5.54 21.87 -40.13
C ILE A 393 4.03 21.69 -40.00
N PRO A 394 3.44 20.68 -40.66
CA PRO A 394 2.04 20.38 -40.53
C PRO A 394 1.62 20.07 -39.07
N ASP A 395 0.36 20.37 -38.72
CA ASP A 395 -0.13 20.23 -37.36
C ASP A 395 -0.05 18.79 -36.78
N ASP A 396 -0.34 17.80 -37.58
CA ASP A 396 -0.25 16.38 -37.28
C ASP A 396 1.18 15.91 -36.99
N CYS A 397 2.18 16.65 -37.47
CA CYS A 397 3.59 16.29 -37.29
C CYS A 397 4.26 17.00 -36.10
N LYS A 398 3.67 18.08 -35.55
CA LYS A 398 4.32 18.94 -34.53
C LYS A 398 4.68 18.20 -33.24
N GLU A 399 3.88 17.27 -32.81
CA GLU A 399 4.13 16.48 -31.60
C GLU A 399 5.26 15.47 -31.81
N HIS A 400 5.41 14.98 -33.05
CA HIS A 400 6.34 13.91 -33.41
C HIS A 400 7.74 14.38 -33.85
N VAL A 401 7.93 15.64 -34.20
CA VAL A 401 9.23 16.14 -34.73
C VAL A 401 10.42 15.99 -33.79
N PHE A 402 10.15 15.78 -32.47
CA PHE A 402 11.16 15.52 -31.46
C PHE A 402 11.42 14.03 -31.21
N GLU A 403 10.68 13.14 -31.90
CA GLU A 403 10.91 11.69 -31.82
C GLU A 403 12.13 11.29 -32.63
N ARG A 404 12.79 10.22 -32.23
CA ARG A 404 13.99 9.71 -32.87
C ARG A 404 13.65 9.16 -34.24
N PHE A 405 14.46 9.52 -35.27
CA PHE A 405 14.26 9.12 -36.67
C PHE A 405 12.99 9.65 -37.32
N TYR A 406 12.24 10.53 -36.65
CA TYR A 406 11.02 11.10 -37.23
C TYR A 406 11.37 12.15 -38.27
N ARG A 407 10.65 12.13 -39.38
CA ARG A 407 10.81 13.00 -40.53
C ARG A 407 9.46 13.29 -41.15
N VAL A 408 9.12 14.56 -41.38
CA VAL A 408 7.83 14.98 -41.95
C VAL A 408 7.67 14.44 -43.38
N ASP A 409 8.75 14.47 -44.18
CA ASP A 409 8.77 13.93 -45.55
C ASP A 409 10.03 13.07 -45.74
N LYS A 410 9.84 11.76 -45.86
CA LYS A 410 10.93 10.78 -46.04
C LYS A 410 11.61 10.88 -47.42
N ALA A 411 10.87 11.30 -48.47
CA ALA A 411 11.42 11.38 -49.81
C ALA A 411 12.31 12.63 -49.97
N ARG A 412 11.78 13.81 -49.67
CA ARG A 412 12.49 15.10 -49.82
C ARG A 412 13.70 15.23 -48.88
N SER A 413 13.64 14.53 -47.73
CA SER A 413 14.73 14.64 -46.74
C SER A 413 15.88 13.66 -47.02
N ARG A 414 15.80 12.74 -48.00
CA ARG A 414 16.96 12.00 -48.52
C ARG A 414 17.89 12.93 -49.27
N ASP A 415 17.36 13.76 -50.12
CA ASP A 415 18.14 14.74 -50.88
C ASP A 415 18.82 15.82 -50.04
N THR A 416 18.24 16.10 -48.85
CA THR A 416 18.76 17.08 -47.92
C THR A 416 19.62 16.50 -46.80
N GLY A 417 19.83 15.15 -46.71
CA GLY A 417 20.78 14.54 -45.77
C GLY A 417 20.39 14.62 -44.28
N GLY A 418 19.09 14.59 -43.92
CA GLY A 418 18.64 14.63 -42.53
C GLY A 418 18.64 13.28 -41.87
N THR A 419 19.21 13.15 -40.67
CA THR A 419 19.24 11.90 -39.87
C THR A 419 17.97 11.64 -39.09
N GLY A 420 17.12 12.66 -38.87
CA GLY A 420 15.95 12.59 -37.97
C GLY A 420 16.33 12.53 -36.48
N LEU A 421 17.61 12.68 -36.15
CA LEU A 421 18.10 12.61 -34.74
C LEU A 421 18.37 14.00 -34.15
N GLY A 422 18.60 15.02 -34.96
CA GLY A 422 19.02 16.36 -34.50
C GLY A 422 18.06 17.01 -33.52
N LEU A 423 16.72 17.00 -33.78
CA LEU A 423 15.75 17.59 -32.87
C LEU A 423 15.56 16.75 -31.59
N ALA A 424 15.69 15.41 -31.66
CA ALA A 424 15.69 14.54 -30.50
C ALA A 424 16.89 14.80 -29.58
N ILE A 425 18.11 14.98 -30.19
CA ILE A 425 19.34 15.40 -29.47
C ILE A 425 19.11 16.75 -28.82
N THR A 426 18.60 17.72 -29.57
CA THR A 426 18.29 19.07 -29.07
C THR A 426 17.37 19.03 -27.84
N LYS A 427 16.25 18.31 -27.92
CA LYS A 427 15.33 18.16 -26.80
C LYS A 427 16.01 17.55 -25.57
N SER A 428 16.83 16.51 -25.77
CA SER A 428 17.59 15.87 -24.69
C SER A 428 18.57 16.83 -24.02
N VAL A 429 19.33 17.58 -24.82
CA VAL A 429 20.28 18.60 -24.31
C VAL A 429 19.57 19.69 -23.50
N ILE A 430 18.46 20.20 -24.01
CA ILE A 430 17.70 21.25 -23.33
C ILE A 430 17.13 20.73 -22.02
N GLN A 431 16.64 19.48 -21.99
CA GLN A 431 16.15 18.82 -20.77
C GLN A 431 17.27 18.58 -19.74
N MET A 432 18.47 18.20 -20.19
CA MET A 432 19.64 18.07 -19.29
C MET A 432 19.99 19.42 -18.63
N HIS A 433 19.80 20.54 -19.32
CA HIS A 433 19.95 21.90 -18.77
C HIS A 433 18.71 22.38 -17.99
N LYS A 434 17.73 21.48 -17.67
CA LYS A 434 16.47 21.83 -17.02
C LYS A 434 15.66 22.90 -17.76
N GLY A 435 15.91 23.05 -19.06
CA GLY A 435 15.22 23.95 -19.94
C GLY A 435 13.96 23.35 -20.56
N SER A 436 13.36 24.14 -21.46
CA SER A 436 12.21 23.71 -22.27
C SER A 436 12.34 24.30 -23.69
N ILE A 437 11.83 23.56 -24.66
CA ILE A 437 11.71 23.96 -26.03
C ILE A 437 10.24 24.04 -26.43
N LYS A 438 9.84 25.10 -27.12
CA LYS A 438 8.50 25.28 -27.69
C LYS A 438 8.63 25.46 -29.21
N LEU A 439 7.69 24.87 -29.93
CA LEU A 439 7.57 24.92 -31.36
C LEU A 439 6.27 25.65 -31.71
N TYR A 440 6.39 26.64 -32.60
CA TYR A 440 5.30 27.27 -33.32
C TYR A 440 5.61 27.18 -34.81
N SER A 441 4.70 26.68 -35.62
CA SER A 441 4.89 26.54 -37.05
C SER A 441 3.55 26.48 -37.76
N GLU A 442 3.47 27.04 -38.94
CA GLU A 442 2.33 26.89 -39.86
C GLU A 442 2.84 26.44 -41.21
N SER A 443 2.17 25.48 -41.83
CA SER A 443 2.59 24.96 -43.12
C SER A 443 2.61 26.05 -44.20
N GLY A 444 3.77 26.29 -44.79
CA GLY A 444 3.98 27.35 -45.80
C GLY A 444 4.35 28.74 -45.24
N GLU A 445 4.30 28.97 -43.91
CA GLU A 445 4.60 30.26 -43.29
C GLU A 445 5.94 30.28 -42.52
N GLY A 446 6.50 29.09 -42.26
CA GLY A 446 7.77 28.95 -41.56
C GLY A 446 7.67 28.36 -40.18
N THR A 447 8.79 28.31 -39.46
CA THR A 447 8.89 27.67 -38.15
C THR A 447 9.58 28.58 -37.13
N THR A 448 9.13 28.53 -35.91
CA THR A 448 9.74 29.23 -34.77
C THR A 448 10.00 28.27 -33.63
N PHE A 449 11.26 28.04 -33.28
CA PHE A 449 11.66 27.36 -32.05
C PHE A 449 12.00 28.40 -30.98
N THR A 450 11.47 28.19 -29.77
CA THR A 450 11.79 29.00 -28.60
C THR A 450 12.36 28.09 -27.51
N ILE A 451 13.63 28.28 -27.21
CA ILE A 451 14.38 27.56 -26.18
C ILE A 451 14.44 28.43 -24.93
N ARG A 452 14.13 27.85 -23.76
CA ARG A 452 14.29 28.49 -22.47
C ARG A 452 15.23 27.65 -21.62
N ILE A 453 16.28 28.23 -21.05
CA ILE A 453 17.24 27.56 -20.17
C ILE A 453 17.48 28.44 -18.93
N PRO A 454 17.53 27.83 -17.70
CA PRO A 454 17.91 28.56 -16.48
C PRO A 454 19.36 29.11 -16.57
N MET A 455 19.59 30.33 -16.10
CA MET A 455 20.92 30.93 -16.07
C MET A 455 21.85 30.30 -15.06
N LYS A 456 21.29 29.75 -13.92
CA LYS A 456 22.04 29.07 -12.86
C LYS A 456 21.68 27.60 -12.85
N SER A 457 22.69 26.74 -12.79
CA SER A 457 22.52 25.29 -12.52
C SER A 457 22.57 25.04 -11.00
N ASP A 458 21.87 24.00 -10.49
CA ASP A 458 22.00 23.59 -9.08
C ASP A 458 23.46 23.25 -8.71
N ALA A 459 24.28 22.84 -9.68
CA ALA A 459 25.72 22.61 -9.49
C ALA A 459 26.49 23.92 -9.15
N SER A 460 26.01 25.08 -9.58
CA SER A 460 26.61 26.35 -9.22
C SER A 460 26.36 26.80 -7.79
N VAL A 461 25.29 26.27 -7.16
CA VAL A 461 24.95 26.56 -5.76
C VAL A 461 25.85 25.75 -4.82
N ASP A 462 26.25 24.53 -5.21
CA ASP A 462 27.16 23.69 -4.41
C ASP A 462 28.63 24.17 -4.49
N THR A 463 29.05 24.77 -5.60
CA THR A 463 30.40 25.33 -5.74
C THR A 463 30.55 26.64 -4.94
N ALA A 464 29.56 27.51 -5.01
CA ALA A 464 29.55 28.76 -4.24
C ALA A 464 29.43 28.51 -2.71
N ARG A 465 28.83 27.39 -2.29
CA ARG A 465 28.77 26.98 -0.88
C ARG A 465 30.10 26.42 -0.37
N LYS A 466 30.88 25.75 -1.24
CA LYS A 466 32.21 25.26 -0.90
C LYS A 466 33.29 26.33 -0.85
N GLU A 467 33.12 27.42 -1.59
CA GLU A 467 34.04 28.59 -1.54
C GLU A 467 33.70 29.52 -0.36
N GLY A 468 32.44 29.61 0.05
CA GLY A 468 32.00 30.38 1.24
C GLY A 468 32.27 29.73 2.61
N ASP A 469 32.53 28.42 2.63
CA ASP A 469 32.92 27.70 3.86
C ASP A 469 34.47 27.59 4.02
N ALA A 470 35.24 28.18 3.09
CA ALA A 470 36.70 28.18 3.07
C ALA A 470 37.36 29.56 3.38
N GLU A 471 36.55 30.61 3.65
CA GLU A 471 36.97 31.88 4.23
C GLU A 471 36.48 31.96 5.72
#